data_6fe83bbeb111c53f2a3acb178cd7ab35
#
_entry.id   6fe83bbeb111c53f2a3acb178cd7ab35
#
_cell.length_a   1.000
_cell.length_b   1.000
_cell.length_c   1.000
_cell.angle_alpha   90.00
_cell.angle_beta   90.00
_cell.angle_gamma   90.00
#
_symmetry.space_group_name_H-M   'P 1'
#
loop_
_entity.id
_entity.type
_entity.pdbx_description
1 polymer ?
#
loop_
_entity_poly.entity_id
_entity_poly.type
_entity_poly.pdbx_seq_one_letter_code
_entity_poly.pdbx_strand_id
1 'polypeptide(L)'
;GGGPEWLGGRIEEVLKADLQRSLVFSLVDLPAIGVKAREVSTTDKAIFKQAAENGVSVLVWGKSGQKNGSKDSELLMDGFVYDSGSDEVVGGKRYVGSTSVVRLMAHRFADELVFRYTGEPGIARTKIVYVAEHGNARELFVMDYDGYEPKQITADGFLNLMPRWSPDRRFIVFTAYRSRNTQDIDILELATGKRWTLVSMAGLNITPALSPDGNFLAFASSQDGNSEIYKLDTRTKT
;
A
#
# COMPACT_ATOMS: atom_id res chain seq x y z
N GLY A 1 1.30 -31.19 2.29
CA GLY A 1 0.37 -30.80 3.31
C GLY A 1 -0.52 -29.69 2.79
N GLY A 2 -1.81 -30.01 2.54
CA GLY A 2 -2.73 -29.08 1.92
C GLY A 2 -3.12 -27.98 2.89
N GLY A 3 -2.82 -26.75 2.52
CA GLY A 3 -3.52 -25.59 3.05
C GLY A 3 -4.91 -25.47 2.43
N PRO A 4 -5.75 -24.52 2.90
CA PRO A 4 -7.05 -24.29 2.29
C PRO A 4 -6.88 -24.03 0.78
N GLU A 5 -7.68 -24.66 -0.03
CA GLU A 5 -7.61 -24.63 -1.51
C GLU A 5 -7.69 -23.19 -2.08
N TRP A 6 -8.40 -22.29 -1.37
CA TRP A 6 -8.54 -20.87 -1.71
C TRP A 6 -7.26 -20.05 -1.52
N LEU A 7 -6.32 -20.50 -0.67
CA LEU A 7 -5.16 -19.71 -0.24
C LEU A 7 -4.21 -19.39 -1.40
N GLY A 8 -3.88 -20.43 -2.20
CA GLY A 8 -3.00 -20.24 -3.36
C GLY A 8 -3.58 -19.30 -4.39
N GLY A 9 -4.85 -19.46 -4.73
CA GLY A 9 -5.55 -18.60 -5.69
C GLY A 9 -5.62 -17.14 -5.22
N ARG A 10 -5.84 -16.89 -3.92
CA ARG A 10 -5.88 -15.53 -3.38
C ARG A 10 -4.51 -14.84 -3.43
N ILE A 11 -3.44 -15.58 -3.10
CA ILE A 11 -2.07 -15.06 -3.19
C ILE A 11 -1.72 -14.73 -4.65
N GLU A 12 -2.03 -15.63 -5.56
CA GLU A 12 -1.76 -15.46 -6.99
C GLU A 12 -2.50 -14.25 -7.57
N GLU A 13 -3.78 -14.10 -7.26
CA GLU A 13 -4.61 -12.96 -7.69
C GLU A 13 -3.99 -11.62 -7.27
N VAL A 14 -3.65 -11.49 -5.98
CA VAL A 14 -3.06 -10.27 -5.43
C VAL A 14 -1.69 -10.01 -6.05
N LEU A 15 -0.83 -11.03 -6.10
CA LEU A 15 0.52 -10.91 -6.65
C LEU A 15 0.50 -10.49 -8.13
N LYS A 16 -0.34 -11.11 -8.96
CA LYS A 16 -0.51 -10.74 -10.38
C LYS A 16 -0.96 -9.29 -10.52
N ALA A 17 -1.95 -8.87 -9.75
CA ALA A 17 -2.46 -7.51 -9.77
C ALA A 17 -1.37 -6.49 -9.37
N ASP A 18 -0.57 -6.78 -8.35
CA ASP A 18 0.50 -5.90 -7.90
C ASP A 18 1.62 -5.77 -8.93
N LEU A 19 2.08 -6.89 -9.48
CA LEU A 19 3.11 -6.89 -10.51
C LEU A 19 2.65 -6.14 -11.77
N GLN A 20 1.40 -6.30 -12.18
CA GLN A 20 0.82 -5.59 -13.31
C GLN A 20 0.72 -4.08 -13.05
N ARG A 21 0.26 -3.67 -11.85
CA ARG A 21 0.17 -2.26 -11.45
C ARG A 21 1.52 -1.58 -11.27
N SER A 22 2.57 -2.36 -10.98
CA SER A 22 3.93 -1.82 -10.85
C SER A 22 4.46 -1.21 -12.15
N LEU A 23 3.90 -1.61 -13.30
CA LEU A 23 4.37 -1.26 -14.66
C LEU A 23 5.81 -1.70 -14.95
N VAL A 24 6.41 -2.50 -14.07
CA VAL A 24 7.74 -3.09 -14.24
C VAL A 24 7.68 -4.38 -15.03
N PHE A 25 6.58 -5.15 -14.84
CA PHE A 25 6.40 -6.47 -15.41
C PHE A 25 5.25 -6.51 -16.42
N SER A 26 5.49 -7.20 -17.53
CA SER A 26 4.44 -7.65 -18.44
C SER A 26 4.14 -9.11 -18.15
N LEU A 27 2.91 -9.42 -17.72
CA LEU A 27 2.54 -10.77 -17.32
C LEU A 27 2.25 -11.64 -18.55
N VAL A 28 2.77 -12.85 -18.53
CA VAL A 28 2.51 -13.90 -19.55
C VAL A 28 1.71 -15.01 -18.92
N ASP A 29 0.65 -15.44 -19.58
CA ASP A 29 -0.18 -16.53 -19.10
C ASP A 29 0.50 -17.87 -19.43
N LEU A 30 0.80 -18.68 -18.42
CA LEU A 30 1.53 -19.94 -18.58
C LEU A 30 0.87 -20.90 -19.59
N PRO A 31 -0.47 -21.11 -19.62
CA PRO A 31 -1.14 -21.89 -20.63
C PRO A 31 -0.91 -21.40 -22.07
N ALA A 32 -0.81 -20.08 -22.28
CA ALA A 32 -0.59 -19.49 -23.60
C ALA A 32 0.78 -19.85 -24.19
N ILE A 33 1.77 -20.16 -23.35
CA ILE A 33 3.11 -20.63 -23.75
C ILE A 33 3.26 -22.15 -23.62
N GLY A 34 2.15 -22.88 -23.48
CA GLY A 34 2.14 -24.36 -23.41
C GLY A 34 2.62 -24.94 -22.08
N VAL A 35 2.82 -24.09 -21.05
CA VAL A 35 3.19 -24.53 -19.70
C VAL A 35 1.92 -24.85 -18.92
N LYS A 36 1.76 -26.11 -18.53
CA LYS A 36 0.63 -26.51 -17.67
C LYS A 36 0.89 -26.09 -16.23
N ALA A 37 -0.13 -25.51 -15.60
CA ALA A 37 -0.11 -25.25 -14.16
C ALA A 37 0.12 -26.58 -13.41
N ARG A 38 1.23 -26.68 -12.71
CA ARG A 38 1.63 -27.81 -11.88
C ARG A 38 2.56 -27.33 -10.79
N GLU A 39 2.83 -28.17 -9.81
CA GLU A 39 3.87 -27.88 -8.84
C GLU A 39 5.23 -27.73 -9.53
N VAL A 40 5.83 -26.57 -9.39
CA VAL A 40 7.19 -26.26 -9.87
C VAL A 40 8.17 -26.49 -8.74
N SER A 41 9.23 -27.25 -9.02
CA SER A 41 10.36 -27.41 -8.12
C SER A 41 11.46 -26.40 -8.45
N THR A 42 12.28 -26.03 -7.47
CA THR A 42 13.49 -25.21 -7.68
C THR A 42 14.54 -25.88 -8.56
N THR A 43 14.36 -27.15 -8.89
CA THR A 43 15.24 -27.95 -9.77
C THR A 43 14.59 -28.33 -11.10
N ASP A 44 13.46 -27.73 -11.44
CA ASP A 44 12.67 -28.08 -12.63
C ASP A 44 13.22 -27.44 -13.92
N LYS A 45 14.39 -27.89 -14.33
CA LYS A 45 15.06 -27.37 -15.52
C LYS A 45 14.23 -27.42 -16.81
N ALA A 46 13.28 -28.36 -16.91
CA ALA A 46 12.45 -28.46 -18.09
C ALA A 46 11.50 -27.29 -18.24
N ILE A 47 10.86 -26.87 -17.13
CA ILE A 47 9.94 -25.72 -17.13
C ILE A 47 10.71 -24.40 -17.27
N PHE A 48 11.88 -24.29 -16.66
CA PHE A 48 12.75 -23.10 -16.79
C PHE A 48 13.19 -22.90 -18.24
N LYS A 49 13.68 -23.97 -18.89
CA LYS A 49 14.03 -23.95 -20.30
C LYS A 49 12.84 -23.58 -21.20
N GLN A 50 11.69 -24.20 -20.98
CA GLN A 50 10.46 -23.90 -21.74
C GLN A 50 10.04 -22.45 -21.58
N ALA A 51 10.09 -21.88 -20.37
CA ALA A 51 9.77 -20.48 -20.11
C ALA A 51 10.71 -19.55 -20.88
N ALA A 52 12.04 -19.79 -20.79
CA ALA A 52 13.06 -19.02 -21.49
C ALA A 52 12.91 -19.07 -23.02
N GLU A 53 12.64 -20.26 -23.60
CA GLU A 53 12.41 -20.43 -25.04
C GLU A 53 11.15 -19.69 -25.55
N ASN A 54 10.19 -19.42 -24.66
CA ASN A 54 9.01 -18.61 -24.96
C ASN A 54 9.16 -17.12 -24.57
N GLY A 55 10.39 -16.66 -24.30
CA GLY A 55 10.68 -15.25 -24.03
C GLY A 55 10.29 -14.78 -22.63
N VAL A 56 10.05 -15.69 -21.69
CA VAL A 56 9.79 -15.34 -20.29
C VAL A 56 11.10 -15.06 -19.60
N SER A 57 11.33 -13.81 -19.25
CA SER A 57 12.55 -13.38 -18.56
C SER A 57 12.56 -13.78 -17.08
N VAL A 58 11.40 -13.79 -16.44
CA VAL A 58 11.25 -14.08 -15.00
C VAL A 58 10.10 -15.04 -14.78
N LEU A 59 10.35 -16.19 -14.18
CA LEU A 59 9.31 -17.12 -13.76
C LEU A 59 9.14 -17.03 -12.23
N VAL A 60 7.92 -16.76 -11.79
CA VAL A 60 7.57 -16.67 -10.37
C VAL A 60 6.59 -17.79 -10.03
N TRP A 61 6.88 -18.52 -8.97
CA TRP A 61 5.97 -19.55 -8.46
C TRP A 61 6.02 -19.60 -6.94
N GLY A 62 5.10 -20.33 -6.34
CA GLY A 62 5.08 -20.46 -4.90
C GLY A 62 4.36 -21.70 -4.42
N LYS A 63 4.48 -21.94 -3.13
CA LYS A 63 3.73 -22.94 -2.39
C LYS A 63 3.06 -22.27 -1.20
N SER A 64 1.83 -22.65 -0.93
CA SER A 64 1.10 -22.21 0.25
C SER A 64 0.59 -23.40 1.05
N GLY A 65 0.47 -23.24 2.35
CA GLY A 65 0.02 -24.30 3.23
C GLY A 65 -0.22 -23.83 4.65
N GLN A 66 -0.63 -24.74 5.51
CA GLN A 66 -0.71 -24.52 6.95
C GLN A 66 0.56 -25.03 7.63
N LYS A 67 1.01 -24.32 8.66
CA LYS A 67 2.10 -24.78 9.51
C LYS A 67 1.60 -25.89 10.43
N ASN A 68 2.18 -27.07 10.30
CA ASN A 68 1.82 -28.23 11.12
C ASN A 68 2.11 -27.94 12.62
N GLY A 69 1.15 -28.28 13.48
CA GLY A 69 1.32 -28.20 14.94
C GLY A 69 1.02 -26.84 15.58
N SER A 70 0.60 -25.84 14.82
CA SER A 70 0.11 -24.58 15.39
C SER A 70 -1.36 -24.71 15.81
N LYS A 71 -1.68 -24.24 17.04
CA LYS A 71 -3.08 -24.15 17.52
C LYS A 71 -3.86 -23.03 16.81
N ASP A 72 -3.16 -22.03 16.33
CA ASP A 72 -3.68 -20.94 15.50
C ASP A 72 -3.31 -21.23 14.06
N SER A 73 -4.26 -21.07 13.14
CA SER A 73 -4.14 -21.37 11.70
C SER A 73 -3.03 -20.56 11.04
N GLU A 74 -1.77 -20.76 11.46
CA GLU A 74 -0.63 -20.13 10.82
C GLU A 74 -0.48 -20.63 9.39
N LEU A 75 -0.48 -19.72 8.46
CA LEU A 75 -0.30 -19.98 7.04
C LEU A 75 1.16 -19.78 6.66
N LEU A 76 1.60 -20.58 5.70
CA LEU A 76 2.90 -20.50 5.07
C LEU A 76 2.73 -20.10 3.62
N MET A 77 3.57 -19.21 3.17
CA MET A 77 3.73 -18.88 1.76
C MET A 77 5.23 -18.93 1.44
N ASP A 78 5.63 -19.81 0.55
CA ASP A 78 6.96 -19.85 -0.05
C ASP A 78 6.87 -19.29 -1.45
N GLY A 79 7.58 -18.20 -1.73
CA GLY A 79 7.70 -17.62 -3.07
C GLY A 79 9.08 -17.88 -3.64
N PHE A 80 9.18 -18.20 -4.93
CA PHE A 80 10.42 -18.49 -5.64
C PHE A 80 10.48 -17.70 -6.95
N VAL A 81 11.69 -17.39 -7.39
CA VAL A 81 11.96 -16.61 -8.58
C VAL A 81 13.09 -17.28 -9.38
N TYR A 82 12.83 -17.62 -10.62
CA TYR A 82 13.84 -18.00 -11.60
C TYR A 82 14.04 -16.85 -12.59
N ASP A 83 15.28 -16.55 -12.89
CA ASP A 83 15.70 -15.53 -13.85
C ASP A 83 16.37 -16.22 -15.04
N SER A 84 15.82 -16.04 -16.24
CA SER A 84 16.33 -16.69 -17.45
C SER A 84 17.64 -16.07 -17.95
N GLY A 85 17.94 -14.83 -17.57
CA GLY A 85 19.17 -14.16 -17.95
C GLY A 85 20.40 -14.72 -17.24
N SER A 86 20.23 -15.16 -15.98
CA SER A 86 21.28 -15.83 -15.20
C SER A 86 21.18 -17.36 -15.22
N ASP A 87 20.09 -17.93 -15.72
CA ASP A 87 19.72 -19.34 -15.65
C ASP A 87 19.73 -19.91 -14.21
N GLU A 88 19.29 -19.09 -13.24
CA GLU A 88 19.35 -19.44 -11.83
C GLU A 88 18.01 -19.16 -11.11
N VAL A 89 17.75 -19.91 -10.03
CA VAL A 89 16.74 -19.55 -9.05
C VAL A 89 17.35 -18.48 -8.13
N VAL A 90 17.05 -17.23 -8.42
CA VAL A 90 17.68 -16.05 -7.81
C VAL A 90 17.03 -15.61 -6.50
N GLY A 91 15.91 -16.22 -6.10
CA GLY A 91 15.22 -15.88 -4.87
C GLY A 91 14.31 -16.99 -4.39
N GLY A 92 14.22 -17.09 -3.08
CA GLY A 92 13.23 -17.90 -2.38
C GLY A 92 12.95 -17.25 -1.04
N LYS A 93 11.67 -17.04 -0.71
CA LYS A 93 11.30 -16.39 0.54
C LYS A 93 10.10 -17.06 1.20
N ARG A 94 10.21 -17.24 2.50
CA ARG A 94 9.14 -17.79 3.32
C ARG A 94 8.48 -16.69 4.15
N TYR A 95 7.17 -16.64 4.08
CA TYR A 95 6.32 -15.80 4.91
C TYR A 95 5.45 -16.67 5.79
N VAL A 96 5.25 -16.24 7.03
CA VAL A 96 4.42 -16.92 8.02
C VAL A 96 3.47 -15.91 8.63
N GLY A 97 2.20 -16.25 8.76
CA GLY A 97 1.22 -15.38 9.39
C GLY A 97 -0.18 -15.99 9.41
N SER A 98 -1.13 -15.25 9.95
CA SER A 98 -2.55 -15.62 9.98
C SER A 98 -3.25 -15.37 8.65
N THR A 99 -4.48 -15.82 8.53
CA THR A 99 -5.33 -15.55 7.35
C THR A 99 -5.52 -14.06 7.07
N SER A 100 -5.51 -13.22 8.10
CA SER A 100 -5.67 -11.77 7.98
C SER A 100 -4.50 -11.06 7.29
N VAL A 101 -3.31 -11.69 7.24
CA VAL A 101 -2.11 -11.07 6.62
C VAL A 101 -1.72 -11.70 5.27
N VAL A 102 -2.54 -12.58 4.71
CA VAL A 102 -2.26 -13.26 3.43
C VAL A 102 -2.02 -12.24 2.31
N ARG A 103 -2.86 -11.22 2.21
CA ARG A 103 -2.69 -10.13 1.23
C ARG A 103 -1.36 -9.40 1.45
N LEU A 104 -1.04 -9.07 2.70
CA LEU A 104 0.21 -8.40 3.04
C LEU A 104 1.44 -9.23 2.66
N MET A 105 1.38 -10.57 2.76
CA MET A 105 2.45 -11.45 2.31
C MET A 105 2.64 -11.35 0.79
N ALA A 106 1.54 -11.37 0.01
CA ALA A 106 1.59 -11.21 -1.45
C ALA A 106 2.14 -9.84 -1.85
N HIS A 107 1.64 -8.76 -1.27
CA HIS A 107 2.13 -7.39 -1.48
C HIS A 107 3.64 -7.27 -1.16
N ARG A 108 4.07 -7.89 -0.06
CA ARG A 108 5.48 -7.87 0.33
C ARG A 108 6.35 -8.60 -0.69
N PHE A 109 5.89 -9.73 -1.20
CA PHE A 109 6.62 -10.46 -2.23
C PHE A 109 6.66 -9.68 -3.55
N ALA A 110 5.56 -9.03 -3.95
CA ALA A 110 5.54 -8.13 -5.10
C ALA A 110 6.54 -6.98 -4.97
N ASP A 111 6.56 -6.30 -3.82
CA ASP A 111 7.53 -5.22 -3.54
C ASP A 111 8.98 -5.69 -3.63
N GLU A 112 9.27 -6.90 -3.16
CA GLU A 112 10.62 -7.49 -3.25
C GLU A 112 11.02 -7.81 -4.70
N LEU A 113 10.06 -8.25 -5.53
CA LEU A 113 10.29 -8.44 -6.96
C LEU A 113 10.57 -7.10 -7.66
N VAL A 114 9.74 -6.09 -7.41
CA VAL A 114 9.97 -4.74 -7.95
C VAL A 114 11.35 -4.24 -7.57
N PHE A 115 11.70 -4.31 -6.29
CA PHE A 115 13.01 -3.85 -5.82
C PHE A 115 14.18 -4.62 -6.46
N ARG A 116 14.05 -5.93 -6.62
CA ARG A 116 15.10 -6.77 -7.24
C ARG A 116 15.43 -6.32 -8.66
N TYR A 117 14.41 -5.96 -9.46
CA TYR A 117 14.59 -5.66 -10.88
C TYR A 117 14.74 -4.18 -11.21
N THR A 118 14.44 -3.29 -10.24
CA THR A 118 14.52 -1.83 -10.46
C THR A 118 15.50 -1.12 -9.53
N GLY A 119 15.82 -1.71 -8.37
CA GLY A 119 16.52 -1.04 -7.28
C GLY A 119 15.62 -0.08 -6.47
N GLU A 120 14.40 0.16 -6.89
CA GLU A 120 13.46 1.06 -6.24
C GLU A 120 12.45 0.30 -5.37
N PRO A 121 12.04 0.85 -4.21
CA PRO A 121 11.07 0.18 -3.35
C PRO A 121 9.70 0.07 -4.04
N GLY A 122 9.08 -1.11 -3.95
CA GLY A 122 7.70 -1.29 -4.39
C GLY A 122 6.70 -0.52 -3.52
N ILE A 123 5.50 -0.33 -4.05
CA ILE A 123 4.42 0.45 -3.41
C ILE A 123 3.23 -0.40 -2.96
N ALA A 124 3.26 -1.73 -3.16
CA ALA A 124 2.13 -2.61 -2.90
C ALA A 124 1.65 -2.62 -1.43
N ARG A 125 2.54 -2.26 -0.48
CA ARG A 125 2.19 -2.13 0.94
C ARG A 125 1.83 -0.72 1.38
N THR A 126 1.65 0.21 0.45
CA THR A 126 1.27 1.58 0.79
C THR A 126 -0.24 1.72 0.93
N LYS A 127 -0.66 2.86 1.47
CA LYS A 127 -2.07 3.21 1.61
C LYS A 127 -2.36 4.55 0.94
N ILE A 128 -3.59 4.69 0.48
CA ILE A 128 -4.10 5.91 -0.13
C ILE A 128 -5.07 6.58 0.85
N VAL A 129 -4.83 7.85 1.17
CA VAL A 129 -5.83 8.69 1.81
C VAL A 129 -6.56 9.50 0.74
N TYR A 130 -7.88 9.56 0.81
CA TYR A 130 -8.69 10.25 -0.18
C TYR A 130 -9.95 10.85 0.44
N VAL A 131 -10.60 11.73 -0.31
CA VAL A 131 -11.86 12.35 0.04
C VAL A 131 -12.99 11.65 -0.72
N ALA A 132 -14.05 11.29 -0.02
CA ALA A 132 -15.27 10.79 -0.64
C ALA A 132 -16.50 11.53 -0.13
N GLU A 133 -17.53 11.59 -0.95
CA GLU A 133 -18.84 12.11 -0.56
C GLU A 133 -19.54 11.09 0.33
N HIS A 134 -20.07 11.57 1.44
CA HIS A 134 -20.89 10.79 2.36
C HIS A 134 -22.10 11.64 2.80
N GLY A 135 -23.24 11.40 2.18
CA GLY A 135 -24.40 12.28 2.30
C GLY A 135 -24.11 13.69 1.77
N ASN A 136 -24.29 14.71 2.59
CA ASN A 136 -23.99 16.10 2.26
C ASN A 136 -22.59 16.56 2.71
N ALA A 137 -21.79 15.64 3.24
CA ALA A 137 -20.43 15.89 3.72
C ALA A 137 -19.38 15.33 2.76
N ARG A 138 -18.15 15.77 2.93
CA ARG A 138 -16.97 15.15 2.35
C ARG A 138 -16.07 14.68 3.45
N GLU A 139 -15.90 13.37 3.51
CA GLU A 139 -15.17 12.71 4.58
C GLU A 139 -13.88 12.09 4.07
N LEU A 140 -12.94 11.88 4.97
CA LEU A 140 -11.66 11.24 4.66
C LEU A 140 -11.78 9.73 4.82
N PHE A 141 -11.20 9.04 3.87
CA PHE A 141 -11.09 7.59 3.84
C PHE A 141 -9.63 7.18 3.63
N VAL A 142 -9.28 5.99 4.11
CA VAL A 142 -8.00 5.33 3.85
C VAL A 142 -8.30 3.95 3.30
N MET A 143 -7.57 3.53 2.26
CA MET A 143 -7.63 2.20 1.67
C MET A 143 -6.23 1.68 1.37
N ASP A 144 -6.08 0.39 1.12
CA ASP A 144 -4.86 -0.15 0.55
C ASP A 144 -4.63 0.42 -0.85
N TYR A 145 -3.39 0.42 -1.31
CA TYR A 145 -3.02 1.04 -2.59
C TYR A 145 -3.81 0.46 -3.79
N ASP A 146 -4.27 -0.78 -3.67
CA ASP A 146 -5.05 -1.48 -4.69
C ASP A 146 -6.57 -1.28 -4.57
N GLY A 147 -7.01 -0.41 -3.65
CA GLY A 147 -8.41 -0.09 -3.40
C GLY A 147 -9.10 -1.01 -2.40
N TYR A 148 -8.37 -1.95 -1.77
CA TYR A 148 -8.95 -2.89 -0.81
C TYR A 148 -9.20 -2.23 0.56
N GLU A 149 -10.25 -2.69 1.26
CA GLU A 149 -10.66 -2.24 2.60
C GLU A 149 -10.75 -0.72 2.78
N PRO A 150 -11.58 0.00 2.00
CA PRO A 150 -11.79 1.42 2.23
C PRO A 150 -12.41 1.63 3.61
N LYS A 151 -11.74 2.42 4.45
CA LYS A 151 -12.16 2.74 5.81
C LYS A 151 -12.34 4.24 5.95
N GLN A 152 -13.52 4.66 6.39
CA GLN A 152 -13.79 6.03 6.78
C GLN A 152 -13.01 6.38 8.06
N ILE A 153 -12.35 7.53 8.07
CA ILE A 153 -11.54 8.01 9.19
C ILE A 153 -12.02 9.34 9.79
N THR A 154 -12.91 10.04 9.10
CA THR A 154 -13.65 11.19 9.66
C THR A 154 -15.16 10.99 9.44
N ALA A 155 -15.98 11.43 10.40
CA ALA A 155 -17.44 11.27 10.35
C ALA A 155 -18.10 12.43 11.12
N ASP A 156 -17.74 13.67 10.81
CA ASP A 156 -18.22 14.85 11.50
C ASP A 156 -19.33 15.59 10.75
N GLY A 157 -19.65 15.16 9.54
CA GLY A 157 -20.72 15.74 8.73
C GLY A 157 -20.36 17.06 8.06
N PHE A 158 -19.07 17.41 8.04
CA PHE A 158 -18.56 18.62 7.41
C PHE A 158 -17.76 18.31 6.13
N LEU A 159 -17.03 19.31 5.65
CA LEU A 159 -16.09 19.12 4.54
C LEU A 159 -14.68 18.93 5.11
N ASN A 160 -14.11 17.77 4.93
CA ASN A 160 -12.72 17.47 5.22
C ASN A 160 -11.99 17.27 3.89
N LEU A 161 -11.03 18.14 3.58
CA LEU A 161 -10.42 18.23 2.26
C LEU A 161 -8.89 18.25 2.35
N MET A 162 -8.24 18.01 1.20
CA MET A 162 -6.79 18.15 1.03
C MET A 162 -5.95 17.34 2.04
N PRO A 163 -6.25 16.05 2.26
CA PRO A 163 -5.49 15.25 3.20
C PRO A 163 -4.06 15.04 2.73
N ARG A 164 -3.13 14.99 3.70
CA ARG A 164 -1.72 14.64 3.51
C ARG A 164 -1.26 13.71 4.61
N TRP A 165 -0.48 12.70 4.24
CA TRP A 165 0.21 11.84 5.18
C TRP A 165 1.32 12.61 5.90
N SER A 166 1.50 12.33 7.19
CA SER A 166 2.74 12.66 7.88
C SER A 166 3.88 11.76 7.38
N PRO A 167 5.15 12.22 7.41
CA PRO A 167 6.30 11.41 6.96
C PRO A 167 6.45 10.08 7.69
N ASP A 168 6.09 10.03 8.97
CA ASP A 168 6.11 8.82 9.80
C ASP A 168 4.89 7.90 9.59
N ARG A 169 3.93 8.31 8.71
CA ARG A 169 2.69 7.59 8.36
C ARG A 169 1.73 7.35 9.52
N ARG A 170 1.91 8.02 10.65
CA ARG A 170 1.05 7.90 11.83
C ARG A 170 -0.13 8.84 11.80
N PHE A 171 0.01 9.98 11.12
CA PHE A 171 -0.97 11.05 11.11
C PHE A 171 -1.39 11.43 9.71
N ILE A 172 -2.59 12.03 9.64
CA ILE A 172 -3.10 12.72 8.45
C ILE A 172 -3.40 14.16 8.85
N VAL A 173 -2.82 15.13 8.14
CA VAL A 173 -3.17 16.54 8.24
C VAL A 173 -4.12 16.90 7.11
N PHE A 174 -5.10 17.74 7.36
CA PHE A 174 -6.11 18.11 6.39
C PHE A 174 -6.80 19.42 6.71
N THR A 175 -7.49 19.99 5.73
CA THR A 175 -8.34 21.17 5.90
C THR A 175 -9.72 20.74 6.37
N ALA A 176 -10.20 21.29 7.48
CA ALA A 176 -11.50 21.02 8.07
C ALA A 176 -12.40 22.26 7.97
N TYR A 177 -13.53 22.17 7.28
CA TYR A 177 -14.53 23.21 7.14
C TYR A 177 -15.60 22.97 8.19
N ARG A 178 -15.49 23.61 9.36
CA ARG A 178 -16.46 23.46 10.46
C ARG A 178 -17.65 24.42 10.37
N SER A 179 -17.50 25.46 9.58
CA SER A 179 -18.54 26.40 9.22
C SER A 179 -18.29 27.00 7.84
N ARG A 180 -19.22 27.83 7.35
CA ARG A 180 -19.02 28.51 6.05
C ARG A 180 -17.83 29.49 6.07
N ASN A 181 -17.42 29.94 7.24
CA ASN A 181 -16.43 31.03 7.38
C ASN A 181 -15.15 30.62 8.11
N THR A 182 -15.03 29.37 8.57
CA THR A 182 -13.83 28.88 9.28
C THR A 182 -13.31 27.62 8.63
N GLN A 183 -12.07 27.71 8.17
CA GLN A 183 -11.30 26.58 7.67
C GLN A 183 -10.09 26.45 8.56
N ASP A 184 -10.04 25.34 9.28
CA ASP A 184 -8.93 25.01 10.18
C ASP A 184 -8.05 23.93 9.57
N ILE A 185 -6.83 23.81 10.04
CA ILE A 185 -5.99 22.65 9.74
C ILE A 185 -6.00 21.74 10.94
N ASP A 186 -6.54 20.54 10.70
CA ASP A 186 -6.60 19.49 11.70
C ASP A 186 -5.57 18.40 11.40
N ILE A 187 -5.22 17.67 12.44
CA ILE A 187 -4.42 16.46 12.38
C ILE A 187 -5.17 15.32 13.08
N LEU A 188 -5.11 14.13 12.47
CA LEU A 188 -5.74 12.91 12.98
C LEU A 188 -4.70 11.82 13.14
N GLU A 189 -4.63 11.21 14.32
CA GLU A 189 -3.82 10.03 14.58
C GLU A 189 -4.56 8.77 14.17
N LEU A 190 -4.02 8.01 13.22
CA LEU A 190 -4.73 6.87 12.64
C LEU A 190 -4.93 5.71 13.62
N ALA A 191 -3.97 5.47 14.51
CA ALA A 191 -4.04 4.36 15.45
C ALA A 191 -5.14 4.50 16.48
N THR A 192 -5.41 5.74 16.92
CA THR A 192 -6.36 6.04 18.01
C THR A 192 -7.64 6.70 17.53
N GLY A 193 -7.64 7.28 16.31
CA GLY A 193 -8.69 8.15 15.80
C GLY A 193 -8.72 9.52 16.48
N LYS A 194 -7.74 9.84 17.34
CA LYS A 194 -7.67 11.14 18.03
C LYS A 194 -7.38 12.25 17.03
N ARG A 195 -8.19 13.30 17.10
CA ARG A 195 -8.10 14.47 16.22
C ARG A 195 -7.93 15.74 17.06
N TRP A 196 -7.12 16.68 16.58
CA TRP A 196 -7.00 18.02 17.17
C TRP A 196 -6.63 19.03 16.09
N THR A 197 -6.86 20.31 16.39
CA THR A 197 -6.56 21.42 15.49
C THR A 197 -5.12 21.86 15.68
N LEU A 198 -4.39 21.99 14.56
CA LEU A 198 -3.03 22.55 14.51
C LEU A 198 -3.06 24.05 14.25
N VAL A 199 -3.95 24.50 13.34
CA VAL A 199 -4.06 25.90 12.93
C VAL A 199 -5.52 26.30 12.91
N SER A 200 -5.86 27.40 13.60
CA SER A 200 -7.16 28.05 13.61
C SER A 200 -6.96 29.56 13.68
N MET A 201 -6.51 30.13 12.58
CA MET A 201 -6.31 31.58 12.43
C MET A 201 -7.54 32.20 11.75
N ALA A 202 -7.68 33.51 11.82
CA ALA A 202 -8.73 34.22 11.10
C ALA A 202 -8.63 33.99 9.58
N GLY A 203 -9.76 33.89 8.89
CA GLY A 203 -9.80 33.67 7.45
C GLY A 203 -9.60 32.20 7.05
N LEU A 204 -9.04 31.98 5.86
CA LEU A 204 -8.77 30.66 5.31
C LEU A 204 -7.49 30.07 5.92
N ASN A 205 -7.51 28.80 6.27
CA ASN A 205 -6.32 28.01 6.63
C ASN A 205 -6.43 26.69 5.89
N ILE A 206 -5.69 26.53 4.77
CA ILE A 206 -5.90 25.44 3.81
C ILE A 206 -4.57 24.86 3.29
N THR A 207 -4.67 23.75 2.57
CA THR A 207 -3.56 23.09 1.85
C THR A 207 -2.36 22.75 2.72
N PRO A 208 -2.54 21.99 3.81
CA PRO A 208 -1.43 21.67 4.70
C PRO A 208 -0.42 20.72 4.04
N ALA A 209 0.87 20.93 4.34
CA ALA A 209 1.96 20.04 3.96
C ALA A 209 3.02 20.00 5.07
N LEU A 210 3.31 18.79 5.57
CA LEU A 210 4.38 18.60 6.55
C LEU A 210 5.75 18.51 5.86
N SER A 211 6.77 19.05 6.51
CA SER A 211 8.17 18.86 6.11
C SER A 211 8.57 17.38 6.20
N PRO A 212 9.60 16.91 5.45
CA PRO A 212 10.03 15.50 5.48
C PRO A 212 10.40 14.97 6.86
N ASP A 213 10.86 15.83 7.76
CA ASP A 213 11.17 15.51 9.15
C ASP A 213 9.98 15.65 10.11
N GLY A 214 8.82 16.13 9.61
CA GLY A 214 7.60 16.34 10.39
C GLY A 214 7.63 17.55 11.35
N ASN A 215 8.72 18.31 11.39
CA ASN A 215 8.91 19.40 12.35
C ASN A 215 8.18 20.68 11.95
N PHE A 216 7.86 20.86 10.68
CA PHE A 216 7.22 22.05 10.17
C PHE A 216 5.97 21.70 9.35
N LEU A 217 4.98 22.57 9.44
CA LEU A 217 3.79 22.57 8.61
C LEU A 217 3.79 23.83 7.74
N ALA A 218 3.77 23.66 6.41
CA ALA A 218 3.47 24.73 5.47
C ALA A 218 1.98 24.72 5.14
N PHE A 219 1.36 25.87 5.03
CA PHE A 219 -0.05 26.01 4.68
C PHE A 219 -0.34 27.40 4.11
N ALA A 220 -1.46 27.54 3.41
CA ALA A 220 -1.95 28.84 2.97
C ALA A 220 -2.91 29.42 4.01
N SER A 221 -2.76 30.71 4.34
CA SER A 221 -3.68 31.45 5.20
C SER A 221 -3.96 32.83 4.66
N SER A 222 -5.17 33.32 4.91
CA SER A 222 -5.58 34.68 4.55
C SER A 222 -5.74 35.61 5.74
N GLN A 223 -5.12 35.28 6.88
CA GLN A 223 -5.25 36.04 8.13
C GLN A 223 -4.86 37.53 8.02
N ASP A 224 -3.93 37.85 7.11
CA ASP A 224 -3.44 39.22 6.90
C ASP A 224 -4.13 39.93 5.70
N GLY A 225 -5.29 39.39 5.24
CA GLY A 225 -6.09 39.95 4.15
C GLY A 225 -5.92 39.22 2.82
N ASN A 226 -4.70 38.88 2.42
CA ASN A 226 -4.41 38.09 1.21
C ASN A 226 -3.99 36.67 1.59
N SER A 227 -4.17 35.72 0.65
CA SER A 227 -3.65 34.36 0.85
C SER A 227 -2.14 34.34 0.68
N GLU A 228 -1.44 33.99 1.75
CA GLU A 228 0.01 33.87 1.81
C GLU A 228 0.39 32.47 2.33
N ILE A 229 1.67 32.10 2.13
CA ILE A 229 2.19 30.83 2.64
C ILE A 229 2.82 31.06 4.03
N TYR A 230 2.33 30.31 4.99
CA TYR A 230 2.82 30.32 6.37
C TYR A 230 3.56 29.04 6.70
N LYS A 231 4.44 29.14 7.67
CA LYS A 231 5.18 28.02 8.24
C LYS A 231 4.96 27.99 9.75
N LEU A 232 4.55 26.85 10.27
CA LEU A 232 4.36 26.58 11.69
C LEU A 232 5.38 25.54 12.16
N ASP A 233 6.07 25.77 13.27
CA ASP A 233 6.81 24.72 13.99
C ASP A 233 5.78 23.83 14.73
N THR A 234 5.70 22.54 14.38
CA THR A 234 4.69 21.63 14.93
C THR A 234 4.90 21.31 16.41
N ARG A 235 6.10 21.54 16.95
CA ARG A 235 6.47 21.27 18.34
C ARG A 235 6.12 22.42 19.26
N THR A 236 6.44 23.65 18.83
CA THR A 236 6.19 24.88 19.60
C THR A 236 4.85 25.52 19.29
N LYS A 237 4.25 25.19 18.12
CA LYS A 237 3.04 25.79 17.56
C LYS A 237 3.18 27.29 17.29
N THR A 238 4.37 27.72 16.89
CA THR A 238 4.70 29.10 16.53
C THR A 238 5.27 29.21 15.11
#